data_a6a687d03c50c5f3cbab63b0b479c07d
#
_entry.id   a6a687d03c50c5f3cbab63b0b479c07d
#
_cell.length_a   1.000
_cell.length_b   1.000
_cell.length_c   1.000
_cell.angle_alpha   90.00
_cell.angle_beta   90.00
_cell.angle_gamma   90.00
#
_symmetry.space_group_name_H-M   'P 1'
#
loop_
_entity.id
_entity.type
_entity.pdbx_description
1 polymer ?
#
loop_
_entity_poly.entity_id
_entity_poly.type
_entity_poly.pdbx_seq_one_letter_code
_entity_poly.pdbx_strand_id
1 'polypeptide(L)'
;MKIKRVTVKKNERGLLLRNGDFERVLQPGTHWLFAGLDTVAVEIHALERPAFVHELVDYLLAKEPALVAAEFVRVELGENEVGLRSENGVLVEVLAPGTRGLYWKGLVDVQVEVVALDGPAASAEVPAATAARLVQTQLRQRAVAGLAGVLQVQVPEHGAGLLWVDGKVERLLAPGSHAFWKFGRNVSVELVDLRLQALEVSGQEILTRDKVALRLNLSATWRYTDVLQAYKALAKPADHLYRELQFGLRAAVGTRSLDELLENKSVIDEVVTAQVTAKLAGYGLQLEGVGVKDIVLPGEMKTILAQVVEAGKAAEANVIRRREETAATRSLLNTAKVMEDNPVALRLKELETLERVAERIDKISVFGGLDQVLDGLVKLR
;
A
#
# COMPACT_ATOMS: atom_id res chain seq x y z
N MET A 1 59.30 38.08 35.82
CA MET A 1 59.11 37.84 34.39
C MET A 1 58.56 36.44 34.23
N LYS A 2 57.29 36.31 33.71
CA LYS A 2 56.72 34.95 33.49
C LYS A 2 56.98 34.56 32.02
N ILE A 3 57.70 33.47 31.80
CA ILE A 3 57.91 32.88 30.46
C ILE A 3 57.12 31.56 30.43
N LYS A 4 56.27 31.40 29.43
CA LYS A 4 55.46 30.20 29.20
C LYS A 4 56.06 29.45 28.00
N ARG A 5 56.39 28.17 28.22
CA ARG A 5 56.83 27.28 27.14
C ARG A 5 55.59 26.52 26.65
N VAL A 6 55.32 26.55 25.35
CA VAL A 6 54.23 25.82 24.73
C VAL A 6 54.78 25.01 23.56
N THR A 7 54.41 23.77 23.43
CA THR A 7 54.80 22.90 22.30
C THR A 7 53.55 22.60 21.49
N VAL A 8 53.54 22.95 20.21
CA VAL A 8 52.52 22.63 19.22
C VAL A 8 53.01 21.45 18.40
N LYS A 9 52.27 20.39 18.34
CA LYS A 9 52.63 19.20 17.55
C LYS A 9 52.42 19.43 16.05
N LYS A 10 53.00 18.53 15.23
CA LYS A 10 52.91 18.62 13.77
C LYS A 10 51.47 18.57 13.22
N ASN A 11 50.59 17.89 13.92
CA ASN A 11 49.14 17.77 13.59
C ASN A 11 48.30 18.81 14.34
N GLU A 12 48.88 19.85 14.90
CA GLU A 12 48.19 20.88 15.66
C GLU A 12 48.53 22.29 15.17
N ARG A 13 47.65 23.24 15.51
CA ARG A 13 47.89 24.69 15.45
C ARG A 13 47.60 25.31 16.80
N GLY A 14 48.38 26.29 17.19
CA GLY A 14 48.14 27.08 18.41
C GLY A 14 47.55 28.42 18.10
N LEU A 15 46.47 28.80 18.77
CA LEU A 15 45.91 30.16 18.71
C LEU A 15 46.46 30.94 19.89
N LEU A 16 47.30 31.92 19.66
CA LEU A 16 47.87 32.76 20.71
C LEU A 16 46.93 33.93 20.99
N LEU A 17 46.52 34.01 22.24
CA LEU A 17 45.69 35.09 22.79
C LEU A 17 46.49 35.89 23.83
N ARG A 18 46.46 37.20 23.74
CA ARG A 18 47.05 38.08 24.74
C ARG A 18 45.95 39.01 25.31
N ASN A 19 45.78 38.93 26.62
CA ASN A 19 44.70 39.64 27.33
C ASN A 19 43.31 39.33 26.76
N GLY A 20 43.11 38.13 26.15
CA GLY A 20 41.89 37.72 25.50
C GLY A 20 41.83 38.05 23.99
N ASP A 21 42.66 38.95 23.49
CA ASP A 21 42.71 39.34 22.08
C ASP A 21 43.59 38.39 21.26
N PHE A 22 43.19 38.14 20.00
CA PHE A 22 43.96 37.36 19.05
C PHE A 22 45.27 38.07 18.69
N GLU A 23 46.40 37.35 18.83
CA GLU A 23 47.71 37.84 18.43
C GLU A 23 48.21 37.18 17.15
N ARG A 24 48.28 35.86 17.10
CA ARG A 24 48.72 35.10 15.92
C ARG A 24 48.46 33.60 16.03
N VAL A 25 48.62 32.89 14.92
CA VAL A 25 48.68 31.44 14.87
C VAL A 25 50.08 30.93 15.08
N LEU A 26 50.26 29.97 15.98
CA LEU A 26 51.53 29.28 16.25
C LEU A 26 51.61 28.03 15.37
N GLN A 27 52.69 27.96 14.58
CA GLN A 27 53.06 26.80 13.80
C GLN A 27 53.62 25.67 14.66
N PRO A 28 53.68 24.42 14.14
CA PRO A 28 54.30 23.33 14.86
C PRO A 28 55.73 23.62 15.35
N GLY A 29 56.01 23.36 16.61
CA GLY A 29 57.28 23.63 17.24
C GLY A 29 57.17 23.99 18.69
N THR A 30 58.31 24.32 19.31
CA THR A 30 58.38 24.81 20.69
C THR A 30 58.48 26.33 20.70
N HIS A 31 57.49 26.96 21.34
CA HIS A 31 57.40 28.43 21.45
C HIS A 31 57.68 28.88 22.88
N TRP A 32 58.50 29.90 23.02
CA TRP A 32 58.76 30.57 24.29
C TRP A 32 58.02 31.90 24.26
N LEU A 33 56.97 32.01 25.09
CA LEU A 33 56.06 33.15 25.11
C LEU A 33 56.37 34.01 26.33
N PHE A 34 56.66 35.26 26.07
CA PHE A 34 56.93 36.25 27.11
C PHE A 34 55.62 36.91 27.53
N ALA A 35 55.20 36.70 28.80
CA ALA A 35 53.93 37.22 29.29
C ALA A 35 54.06 38.61 29.92
N GLY A 36 55.25 39.00 30.45
CA GLY A 36 55.35 40.27 31.16
C GLY A 36 54.32 40.43 32.26
N LEU A 37 53.48 41.45 32.10
CA LEU A 37 52.28 41.74 32.92
C LEU A 37 50.99 41.22 32.29
N ASP A 38 51.06 40.80 31.04
CA ASP A 38 49.89 40.34 30.27
C ASP A 38 49.46 38.90 30.61
N THR A 39 48.19 38.61 30.35
CA THR A 39 47.68 37.21 30.37
C THR A 39 47.88 36.62 29.00
N VAL A 40 48.72 35.56 28.91
CA VAL A 40 48.99 34.87 27.65
C VAL A 40 48.36 33.45 27.71
N ALA A 41 47.42 33.23 26.81
CA ALA A 41 46.75 31.95 26.59
C ALA A 41 47.09 31.37 25.22
N VAL A 42 47.16 30.06 25.13
CA VAL A 42 47.33 29.33 23.87
C VAL A 42 46.28 28.23 23.82
N GLU A 43 45.45 28.25 22.80
CA GLU A 43 44.48 27.24 22.49
C GLU A 43 45.00 26.32 21.40
N ILE A 44 45.01 25.02 21.64
CA ILE A 44 45.54 24.05 20.69
C ILE A 44 44.38 23.43 19.93
N HIS A 45 44.48 23.51 18.61
CA HIS A 45 43.52 22.98 17.67
C HIS A 45 44.14 21.79 16.90
N ALA A 46 43.48 20.64 16.92
CA ALA A 46 43.92 19.45 16.19
C ALA A 46 43.46 19.54 14.73
N LEU A 47 44.38 19.40 13.79
CA LEU A 47 44.08 19.47 12.34
C LEU A 47 43.33 18.28 11.80
N GLU A 48 43.17 17.21 12.58
CA GLU A 48 42.33 16.05 12.29
C GLU A 48 40.83 16.41 12.31
N ARG A 49 40.50 17.50 13.01
CA ARG A 49 39.17 18.11 13.05
C ARG A 49 39.26 19.51 12.42
N PRO A 50 39.11 19.61 11.11
CA PRO A 50 39.43 20.86 10.41
C PRO A 50 38.45 22.01 10.74
N ALA A 51 37.25 21.74 11.24
CA ALA A 51 36.30 22.79 11.57
C ALA A 51 36.82 23.69 12.71
N PHE A 52 36.94 24.98 12.43
CA PHE A 52 37.32 26.00 13.41
C PHE A 52 36.04 26.62 14.01
N VAL A 53 35.60 26.06 15.14
CA VAL A 53 34.45 26.57 15.88
C VAL A 53 34.94 27.45 17.00
N HIS A 54 34.92 28.77 16.78
CA HIS A 54 35.47 29.75 17.74
C HIS A 54 34.75 31.10 17.61
N GLU A 55 34.71 31.89 18.66
CA GLU A 55 34.11 33.24 18.67
C GLU A 55 34.86 34.22 17.74
N LEU A 56 36.11 33.96 17.44
CA LEU A 56 36.91 34.78 16.58
C LEU A 56 36.68 34.60 15.06
N VAL A 57 35.79 33.70 14.64
CA VAL A 57 35.55 33.42 13.21
C VAL A 57 35.21 34.71 12.44
N ASP A 58 34.24 35.48 12.91
CA ASP A 58 33.84 36.73 12.25
C ASP A 58 34.95 37.81 12.27
N TYR A 59 35.70 37.90 13.38
CA TYR A 59 36.84 38.81 13.48
C TYR A 59 37.94 38.45 12.47
N LEU A 60 38.32 37.18 12.41
CA LEU A 60 39.35 36.69 11.48
C LEU A 60 38.93 36.91 10.03
N LEU A 61 37.71 36.64 9.68
CA LEU A 61 37.15 36.86 8.35
C LEU A 61 37.20 38.33 7.93
N ALA A 62 36.91 39.25 8.87
CA ALA A 62 36.84 40.69 8.60
C ALA A 62 38.18 41.41 8.68
N LYS A 63 39.07 41.00 9.61
CA LYS A 63 40.28 41.76 9.94
C LYS A 63 41.60 41.10 9.53
N GLU A 64 41.61 39.77 9.38
CA GLU A 64 42.83 38.99 9.11
C GLU A 64 42.75 38.20 7.78
N PRO A 65 42.43 38.80 6.65
CA PRO A 65 42.19 38.09 5.39
C PRO A 65 43.44 37.36 4.86
N ALA A 66 44.64 37.88 5.13
CA ALA A 66 45.88 37.24 4.71
C ALA A 66 46.15 35.94 5.51
N LEU A 67 45.89 35.97 6.84
CA LEU A 67 45.97 34.80 7.69
C LEU A 67 44.95 33.77 7.30
N VAL A 68 43.71 34.19 7.08
CA VAL A 68 42.65 33.30 6.64
C VAL A 68 43.00 32.61 5.33
N ALA A 69 43.54 33.35 4.37
CA ALA A 69 43.97 32.78 3.09
C ALA A 69 45.14 31.78 3.24
N ALA A 70 46.04 32.00 4.23
CA ALA A 70 47.16 31.11 4.48
C ALA A 70 46.76 29.81 5.22
N GLU A 71 45.99 29.91 6.31
CA GLU A 71 45.79 28.82 7.28
C GLU A 71 44.42 28.15 7.14
N PHE A 72 43.44 28.78 6.48
CA PHE A 72 42.09 28.31 6.44
C PHE A 72 41.49 28.18 5.03
N VAL A 73 40.56 27.25 4.90
CA VAL A 73 39.54 27.25 3.84
C VAL A 73 38.38 28.11 4.34
N ARG A 74 38.13 29.22 3.66
CA ARG A 74 37.05 30.15 3.95
C ARG A 74 35.74 29.65 3.32
N VAL A 75 34.67 29.68 4.08
CA VAL A 75 33.31 29.42 3.61
C VAL A 75 32.43 30.60 4.00
N GLU A 76 31.82 31.21 3.00
CA GLU A 76 30.78 32.22 3.15
C GLU A 76 29.72 31.94 2.09
N LEU A 77 28.57 31.43 2.52
CA LEU A 77 27.43 31.12 1.66
C LEU A 77 26.42 32.25 1.71
N GLY A 78 25.91 32.62 0.54
CA GLY A 78 24.75 33.50 0.43
C GLY A 78 23.45 32.84 0.95
N GLU A 79 22.40 33.66 1.00
CA GLU A 79 21.07 33.16 1.43
C GLU A 79 20.47 32.13 0.45
N ASN A 80 20.93 32.14 -0.81
CA ASN A 80 20.46 31.23 -1.85
C ASN A 80 21.55 30.23 -2.30
N GLU A 81 22.50 29.93 -1.43
CA GLU A 81 23.60 29.02 -1.71
C GLU A 81 23.71 27.92 -0.65
N VAL A 82 23.99 26.73 -1.10
CA VAL A 82 24.27 25.55 -0.27
C VAL A 82 25.71 25.12 -0.51
N GLY A 83 26.40 24.76 0.57
CA GLY A 83 27.76 24.24 0.50
C GLY A 83 27.79 22.72 0.65
N LEU A 84 28.53 22.04 -0.22
CA LEU A 84 28.83 20.61 -0.10
C LEU A 84 30.27 20.45 0.36
N ARG A 85 30.47 20.22 1.65
CA ARG A 85 31.77 20.07 2.26
C ARG A 85 32.27 18.65 2.15
N SER A 86 33.42 18.48 1.53
CA SER A 86 34.13 17.20 1.41
C SER A 86 35.44 17.23 2.16
N GLU A 87 35.82 16.11 2.78
CA GLU A 87 37.10 15.89 3.42
C GLU A 87 37.81 14.73 2.71
N ASN A 88 39.02 14.99 2.20
CA ASN A 88 39.76 13.99 1.41
C ASN A 88 38.93 13.36 0.28
N GLY A 89 38.13 14.17 -0.40
CA GLY A 89 37.26 13.76 -1.51
C GLY A 89 35.98 13.06 -1.09
N VAL A 90 35.68 12.93 0.22
CA VAL A 90 34.45 12.32 0.75
C VAL A 90 33.52 13.41 1.24
N LEU A 91 32.27 13.39 0.79
CA LEU A 91 31.23 14.30 1.28
C LEU A 91 30.93 13.99 2.75
N VAL A 92 31.05 14.99 3.62
CA VAL A 92 30.86 14.86 5.08
C VAL A 92 29.76 15.78 5.62
N GLU A 93 29.42 16.86 4.87
CA GLU A 93 28.44 17.82 5.36
C GLU A 93 27.76 18.59 4.23
N VAL A 94 26.47 18.89 4.45
CA VAL A 94 25.68 19.84 3.66
C VAL A 94 25.53 21.11 4.51
N LEU A 95 26.17 22.20 4.09
CA LEU A 95 26.15 23.48 4.76
C LEU A 95 24.91 24.26 4.33
N ALA A 96 24.15 24.74 5.31
CA ALA A 96 22.92 25.50 5.05
C ALA A 96 23.23 26.89 4.44
N PRO A 97 22.26 27.51 3.76
CA PRO A 97 22.35 28.90 3.31
C PRO A 97 22.76 29.86 4.43
N GLY A 98 23.56 30.87 4.08
CA GLY A 98 24.06 31.85 5.03
C GLY A 98 25.13 31.34 5.99
N THR A 99 25.61 30.12 5.83
CA THR A 99 26.68 29.57 6.68
C THR A 99 27.99 30.29 6.45
N ARG A 100 28.62 30.73 7.53
CA ARG A 100 29.96 31.26 7.56
C ARG A 100 30.84 30.36 8.42
N GLY A 101 32.05 30.07 7.95
CA GLY A 101 32.94 29.19 8.70
C GLY A 101 34.36 29.19 8.16
N LEU A 102 35.27 28.73 9.01
CA LEU A 102 36.68 28.54 8.69
C LEU A 102 37.04 27.07 8.96
N TYR A 103 37.82 26.49 8.08
CA TYR A 103 38.35 25.13 8.22
C TYR A 103 39.87 25.14 8.10
N TRP A 104 40.58 24.56 9.07
CA TRP A 104 42.03 24.49 9.03
C TRP A 104 42.55 23.80 7.75
N LYS A 105 43.49 24.40 7.09
CA LYS A 105 44.29 23.76 6.04
C LYS A 105 45.39 22.89 6.68
N GLY A 106 45.73 21.81 6.02
CA GLY A 106 46.86 20.98 6.41
C GLY A 106 46.61 19.48 6.30
N LEU A 107 46.31 18.80 7.41
CA LEU A 107 46.22 17.32 7.45
C LEU A 107 45.04 16.78 6.64
N VAL A 108 43.95 17.48 6.65
CA VAL A 108 42.70 17.11 5.94
C VAL A 108 42.52 18.07 4.77
N ASP A 109 42.32 17.50 3.56
CA ASP A 109 41.97 18.29 2.39
C ASP A 109 40.47 18.62 2.43
N VAL A 110 40.14 19.86 2.77
CA VAL A 110 38.76 20.36 2.86
C VAL A 110 38.43 21.10 1.59
N GLN A 111 37.38 20.66 0.90
CA GLN A 111 36.82 21.29 -0.27
C GLN A 111 35.37 21.60 -0.05
N VAL A 112 34.92 22.77 -0.49
CA VAL A 112 33.50 23.17 -0.43
C VAL A 112 33.05 23.56 -1.84
N GLU A 113 32.11 22.78 -2.35
CA GLU A 113 31.43 23.06 -3.61
C GLU A 113 30.16 23.86 -3.30
N VAL A 114 30.02 25.04 -3.91
CA VAL A 114 28.86 25.91 -3.73
C VAL A 114 27.83 25.60 -4.80
N VAL A 115 26.59 25.32 -4.38
CA VAL A 115 25.46 25.06 -5.26
C VAL A 115 24.43 26.17 -5.05
N ALA A 116 24.10 26.89 -6.12
CA ALA A 116 23.05 27.91 -6.08
C ALA A 116 21.65 27.24 -6.02
N LEU A 117 20.80 27.80 -5.19
CA LEU A 117 19.38 27.40 -5.06
C LEU A 117 18.48 28.18 -6.04
N ASP A 118 19.04 29.14 -6.76
CA ASP A 118 18.36 30.00 -7.72
C ASP A 118 18.16 29.26 -9.06
N GLY A 119 17.22 28.31 -9.06
CA GLY A 119 16.68 27.73 -10.28
C GLY A 119 15.25 28.26 -10.54
N PRO A 120 14.68 28.12 -11.74
CA PRO A 120 13.28 28.41 -11.98
C PRO A 120 12.45 27.76 -10.89
N ALA A 121 11.41 28.42 -10.43
CA ALA A 121 10.61 28.09 -9.23
C ALA A 121 10.15 26.62 -9.09
N ALA A 122 10.27 25.87 -10.17
CA ALA A 122 9.97 24.46 -10.28
C ALA A 122 11.07 23.49 -9.80
N SER A 123 12.31 23.93 -9.58
CA SER A 123 13.38 22.98 -9.28
C SER A 123 14.03 23.21 -7.91
N ALA A 124 13.32 22.82 -6.86
CA ALA A 124 13.99 22.47 -5.60
C ALA A 124 14.87 21.21 -5.77
N GLU A 125 15.04 20.73 -7.00
CA GLU A 125 15.73 19.48 -7.31
C GLU A 125 17.24 19.62 -7.13
N VAL A 126 17.83 18.65 -6.43
CA VAL A 126 19.28 18.56 -6.28
C VAL A 126 19.89 18.11 -7.61
N PRO A 127 20.98 18.74 -8.09
CA PRO A 127 21.64 18.29 -9.31
C PRO A 127 21.94 16.79 -9.28
N ALA A 128 21.71 16.09 -10.40
CA ALA A 128 21.78 14.62 -10.46
C ALA A 128 23.13 14.06 -9.96
N ALA A 129 24.23 14.71 -10.28
CA ALA A 129 25.55 14.32 -9.80
C ALA A 129 25.67 14.41 -8.26
N THR A 130 25.11 15.46 -7.67
CA THR A 130 25.09 15.66 -6.22
C THR A 130 24.15 14.68 -5.54
N ALA A 131 22.96 14.45 -6.11
CA ALA A 131 22.01 13.45 -5.62
C ALA A 131 22.64 12.06 -5.60
N ALA A 132 23.32 11.66 -6.68
CA ALA A 132 24.04 10.40 -6.75
C ALA A 132 25.13 10.26 -5.67
N ARG A 133 25.90 11.33 -5.43
CA ARG A 133 26.93 11.37 -4.35
C ARG A 133 26.30 11.21 -2.97
N LEU A 134 25.19 11.88 -2.70
CA LEU A 134 24.46 11.77 -1.43
C LEU A 134 23.96 10.34 -1.20
N VAL A 135 23.32 9.74 -2.19
CA VAL A 135 22.82 8.36 -2.13
C VAL A 135 23.97 7.37 -1.93
N GLN A 136 25.07 7.49 -2.70
CA GLN A 136 26.24 6.61 -2.54
C GLN A 136 26.89 6.72 -1.17
N THR A 137 26.93 7.92 -0.59
CA THR A 137 27.51 8.14 0.75
C THR A 137 26.64 7.46 1.82
N GLN A 138 25.33 7.53 1.69
CA GLN A 138 24.40 6.84 2.58
C GLN A 138 24.49 5.29 2.43
N LEU A 139 24.53 4.79 1.20
CA LEU A 139 24.69 3.35 0.97
C LEU A 139 25.99 2.79 1.56
N ARG A 140 27.04 3.63 1.66
CA ARG A 140 28.29 3.29 2.34
C ARG A 140 28.23 3.48 3.85
N GLN A 141 27.04 3.75 4.42
CA GLN A 141 26.80 3.97 5.85
C GLN A 141 27.64 5.08 6.49
N ARG A 142 28.01 6.08 5.69
CA ARG A 142 28.76 7.25 6.19
C ARG A 142 27.78 8.32 6.65
N ALA A 143 28.01 8.84 7.83
CA ALA A 143 27.22 9.96 8.35
C ALA A 143 27.60 11.23 7.58
N VAL A 144 26.60 11.93 7.07
CA VAL A 144 26.72 13.27 6.47
C VAL A 144 25.92 14.23 7.36
N ALA A 145 26.59 15.27 7.86
CA ALA A 145 25.90 16.30 8.63
C ALA A 145 25.02 17.17 7.70
N GLY A 146 23.98 17.81 8.25
CA GLY A 146 23.13 18.73 7.49
C GLY A 146 22.15 18.10 6.49
N LEU A 147 22.03 16.76 6.44
CA LEU A 147 21.09 16.05 5.55
C LEU A 147 19.61 16.39 5.79
N ALA A 148 19.26 16.96 6.93
CA ALA A 148 17.90 17.43 7.20
C ALA A 148 17.42 18.48 6.18
N GLY A 149 18.32 19.19 5.54
CA GLY A 149 18.06 20.14 4.46
C GLY A 149 17.83 19.49 3.08
N VAL A 150 17.91 18.15 2.97
CA VAL A 150 17.72 17.42 1.72
C VAL A 150 16.62 16.38 1.91
N LEU A 151 15.59 16.42 1.08
CA LEU A 151 14.60 15.37 0.95
C LEU A 151 15.08 14.36 -0.09
N GLN A 152 15.31 13.13 0.31
CA GLN A 152 15.63 12.03 -0.59
C GLN A 152 14.43 11.09 -0.67
N VAL A 153 14.04 10.74 -1.89
CA VAL A 153 12.90 9.87 -2.15
C VAL A 153 13.28 8.85 -3.22
N GLN A 154 12.96 7.60 -2.95
CA GLN A 154 13.04 6.55 -3.96
C GLN A 154 11.63 6.16 -4.39
N VAL A 155 11.34 6.42 -5.66
CA VAL A 155 10.09 6.02 -6.30
C VAL A 155 10.27 4.61 -6.85
N PRO A 156 9.43 3.64 -6.41
CA PRO A 156 9.50 2.27 -6.90
C PRO A 156 9.07 2.17 -8.37
N GLU A 157 9.45 1.09 -9.05
CA GLU A 157 9.17 0.85 -10.47
C GLU A 157 7.68 0.94 -10.83
N HIS A 158 6.83 0.47 -9.91
CA HIS A 158 5.37 0.44 -10.12
C HIS A 158 4.65 1.64 -9.48
N GLY A 159 5.38 2.67 -9.09
CA GLY A 159 4.85 3.84 -8.43
C GLY A 159 5.12 5.13 -9.19
N ALA A 160 4.46 6.18 -8.76
CA ALA A 160 4.78 7.55 -9.10
C ALA A 160 4.94 8.37 -7.82
N GLY A 161 5.86 9.31 -7.81
CA GLY A 161 6.00 10.27 -6.72
C GLY A 161 5.21 11.53 -7.05
N LEU A 162 4.26 11.93 -6.22
CA LEU A 162 3.56 13.20 -6.34
C LEU A 162 4.34 14.25 -5.55
N LEU A 163 5.02 15.15 -6.27
CA LEU A 163 5.83 16.21 -5.67
C LEU A 163 4.95 17.38 -5.25
N TRP A 164 5.03 17.72 -3.99
CA TRP A 164 4.41 18.91 -3.40
C TRP A 164 5.49 19.93 -3.04
N VAL A 165 5.31 21.17 -3.50
CA VAL A 165 6.17 22.29 -3.15
C VAL A 165 5.29 23.41 -2.61
N ASP A 166 5.55 23.85 -1.39
CA ASP A 166 4.79 24.91 -0.70
C ASP A 166 3.27 24.70 -0.72
N GLY A 167 2.85 23.42 -0.56
CA GLY A 167 1.45 23.01 -0.53
C GLY A 167 0.77 22.91 -1.90
N LYS A 168 1.51 23.06 -3.00
CA LYS A 168 1.00 22.89 -4.37
C LYS A 168 1.55 21.62 -5.00
N VAL A 169 0.72 20.93 -5.76
CA VAL A 169 1.17 19.82 -6.59
C VAL A 169 1.95 20.37 -7.77
N GLU A 170 3.23 20.04 -7.83
CA GLU A 170 4.14 20.53 -8.88
C GLU A 170 4.14 19.57 -10.08
N ARG A 171 4.54 18.34 -9.86
CA ARG A 171 4.67 17.33 -10.93
C ARG A 171 4.68 15.90 -10.38
N LEU A 172 4.57 14.93 -11.30
CA LEU A 172 4.85 13.53 -11.02
C LEU A 172 6.34 13.22 -11.23
N LEU A 173 6.87 12.42 -10.32
CA LEU A 173 8.20 11.87 -10.39
C LEU A 173 8.14 10.45 -10.97
N ALA A 174 8.98 10.19 -11.95
CA ALA A 174 9.17 8.86 -12.51
C ALA A 174 9.86 7.91 -11.51
N PRO A 175 9.79 6.60 -11.71
CA PRO A 175 10.56 5.63 -10.93
C PRO A 175 12.06 5.97 -10.91
N GLY A 176 12.67 5.85 -9.73
CA GLY A 176 14.07 6.18 -9.51
C GLY A 176 14.34 6.94 -8.22
N SER A 177 15.58 7.37 -8.04
CA SER A 177 16.01 8.15 -6.88
C SER A 177 15.96 9.63 -7.19
N HIS A 178 15.27 10.38 -6.36
CA HIS A 178 15.14 11.84 -6.46
C HIS A 178 15.62 12.50 -5.18
N ALA A 179 16.17 13.70 -5.29
CA ALA A 179 16.56 14.50 -4.15
C ALA A 179 16.14 15.95 -4.36
N PHE A 180 15.71 16.60 -3.27
CA PHE A 180 15.20 17.97 -3.30
C PHE A 180 15.76 18.76 -2.13
N TRP A 181 16.06 20.05 -2.38
CA TRP A 181 16.44 20.99 -1.34
C TRP A 181 15.20 21.43 -0.53
N LYS A 182 15.32 21.37 0.78
CA LYS A 182 14.30 21.86 1.72
C LYS A 182 14.58 23.25 2.27
N PHE A 183 15.67 23.85 1.86
CA PHE A 183 16.04 25.19 2.32
C PHE A 183 15.07 26.23 1.75
N GLY A 184 14.42 26.98 2.66
CA GLY A 184 13.46 28.02 2.30
C GLY A 184 12.15 27.56 1.67
N ARG A 185 11.90 26.23 1.55
CA ARG A 185 10.69 25.66 0.94
C ARG A 185 10.20 24.45 1.70
N ASN A 186 8.89 24.25 1.66
CA ASN A 186 8.27 23.02 2.17
C ASN A 186 8.10 22.02 1.02
N VAL A 187 8.97 21.02 0.97
CA VAL A 187 8.96 19.99 -0.09
C VAL A 187 8.58 18.65 0.53
N SER A 188 7.59 17.99 -0.07
CA SER A 188 7.18 16.63 0.29
C SER A 188 6.83 15.82 -0.95
N VAL A 189 6.95 14.51 -0.86
CA VAL A 189 6.60 13.59 -1.93
C VAL A 189 5.69 12.51 -1.36
N GLU A 190 4.54 12.33 -2.00
CA GLU A 190 3.61 11.24 -1.72
C GLU A 190 3.81 10.14 -2.76
N LEU A 191 4.05 8.91 -2.30
CA LEU A 191 4.22 7.76 -3.19
C LEU A 191 2.86 7.14 -3.49
N VAL A 192 2.55 7.00 -4.77
CA VAL A 192 1.30 6.45 -5.28
C VAL A 192 1.61 5.16 -6.04
N ASP A 193 0.96 4.06 -5.67
CA ASP A 193 1.05 2.80 -6.40
C ASP A 193 0.14 2.84 -7.63
N LEU A 194 0.69 2.57 -8.81
CA LEU A 194 -0.02 2.60 -10.09
C LEU A 194 -0.62 1.24 -10.48
N ARG A 195 -0.30 0.19 -9.73
CA ARG A 195 -0.85 -1.15 -9.97
C ARG A 195 -2.34 -1.20 -9.66
N LEU A 196 -2.96 -2.26 -10.08
CA LEU A 196 -4.33 -2.59 -9.73
C LEU A 196 -4.46 -2.75 -8.21
N GLN A 197 -5.37 -2.00 -7.61
CA GLN A 197 -5.63 -1.98 -6.18
C GLN A 197 -7.00 -2.57 -5.90
N ALA A 198 -7.13 -3.26 -4.77
CA ALA A 198 -8.41 -3.75 -4.28
C ALA A 198 -8.95 -2.81 -3.20
N LEU A 199 -10.26 -2.58 -3.25
CA LEU A 199 -10.99 -1.80 -2.26
C LEU A 199 -12.20 -2.60 -1.80
N GLU A 200 -12.33 -2.81 -0.49
CA GLU A 200 -13.45 -3.55 0.09
C GLU A 200 -14.43 -2.60 0.79
N VAL A 201 -15.68 -2.71 0.41
CA VAL A 201 -16.82 -2.04 1.08
C VAL A 201 -17.55 -3.08 1.91
N SER A 202 -17.30 -3.09 3.22
CA SER A 202 -17.79 -4.12 4.13
C SER A 202 -18.94 -3.65 4.99
N GLY A 203 -19.80 -4.61 5.39
CA GLY A 203 -20.79 -4.44 6.44
C GLY A 203 -21.91 -3.45 6.12
N GLN A 204 -22.22 -3.21 4.85
CA GLN A 204 -23.28 -2.30 4.46
C GLN A 204 -24.64 -2.93 4.73
N GLU A 205 -25.38 -2.37 5.68
CA GLU A 205 -26.76 -2.75 5.95
C GLU A 205 -27.70 -1.88 5.11
N ILE A 206 -28.42 -2.50 4.18
CA ILE A 206 -29.26 -1.84 3.20
C ILE A 206 -30.62 -2.53 3.15
N LEU A 207 -31.69 -1.73 3.09
CA LEU A 207 -33.04 -2.22 2.90
C LEU A 207 -33.32 -2.41 1.40
N THR A 208 -33.85 -3.58 1.06
CA THR A 208 -34.38 -3.85 -0.28
C THR A 208 -35.70 -3.10 -0.51
N ARG A 209 -36.22 -3.13 -1.74
CA ARG A 209 -37.53 -2.55 -2.10
C ARG A 209 -38.67 -3.11 -1.25
N ASP A 210 -38.60 -4.41 -0.92
CA ASP A 210 -39.55 -5.15 -0.07
C ASP A 210 -39.24 -5.05 1.42
N LYS A 211 -38.34 -4.11 1.83
CA LYS A 211 -38.01 -3.75 3.22
C LYS A 211 -37.28 -4.84 4.01
N VAL A 212 -36.62 -5.76 3.33
CA VAL A 212 -35.73 -6.72 3.99
C VAL A 212 -34.35 -6.09 4.19
N ALA A 213 -33.83 -6.12 5.41
CA ALA A 213 -32.49 -5.66 5.72
C ALA A 213 -31.44 -6.68 5.25
N LEU A 214 -30.53 -6.28 4.39
CA LEU A 214 -29.44 -7.12 3.93
C LEU A 214 -28.11 -6.51 4.36
N ARG A 215 -27.17 -7.35 4.78
CA ARG A 215 -25.77 -6.93 4.94
C ARG A 215 -24.97 -7.44 3.76
N LEU A 216 -24.31 -6.53 3.07
CA LEU A 216 -23.54 -6.84 1.88
C LEU A 216 -22.08 -6.44 2.04
N ASN A 217 -21.20 -7.25 1.46
CA ASN A 217 -19.78 -6.97 1.28
C ASN A 217 -19.50 -6.93 -0.21
N LEU A 218 -18.87 -5.83 -0.65
CA LEU A 218 -18.51 -5.60 -2.03
C LEU A 218 -16.99 -5.47 -2.14
N SER A 219 -16.40 -6.06 -3.17
CA SER A 219 -15.01 -5.85 -3.54
C SER A 219 -14.95 -5.16 -4.88
N ALA A 220 -14.10 -4.16 -4.99
CA ALA A 220 -13.84 -3.46 -6.23
C ALA A 220 -12.35 -3.46 -6.53
N THR A 221 -11.99 -3.56 -7.81
CA THR A 221 -10.62 -3.41 -8.29
C THR A 221 -10.53 -2.15 -9.14
N TRP A 222 -9.50 -1.36 -8.89
CA TRP A 222 -9.34 -0.06 -9.51
C TRP A 222 -7.87 0.32 -9.67
N ARG A 223 -7.59 1.31 -10.48
CA ARG A 223 -6.25 1.89 -10.65
C ARG A 223 -6.30 3.37 -10.98
N TYR A 224 -5.16 4.05 -10.83
CA TYR A 224 -5.00 5.39 -11.35
C TYR A 224 -4.76 5.36 -12.86
N THR A 225 -5.46 6.20 -13.61
CA THR A 225 -5.18 6.51 -15.01
C THR A 225 -4.44 7.83 -15.16
N ASP A 226 -4.75 8.80 -14.29
CA ASP A 226 -4.05 10.07 -14.17
C ASP A 226 -3.98 10.49 -12.69
N VAL A 227 -2.83 10.26 -12.06
CA VAL A 227 -2.60 10.60 -10.66
C VAL A 227 -2.68 12.11 -10.43
N LEU A 228 -2.12 12.91 -11.35
CA LEU A 228 -2.10 14.36 -11.21
C LEU A 228 -3.52 14.94 -11.21
N GLN A 229 -4.37 14.45 -12.11
CA GLN A 229 -5.77 14.84 -12.20
C GLN A 229 -6.53 14.40 -10.94
N ALA A 230 -6.28 13.18 -10.44
CA ALA A 230 -6.93 12.65 -9.26
C ALA A 230 -6.67 13.51 -8.02
N TYR A 231 -5.42 13.85 -7.75
CA TYR A 231 -5.03 14.66 -6.59
C TYR A 231 -5.29 16.16 -6.74
N LYS A 232 -5.45 16.67 -7.96
CA LYS A 232 -5.93 18.05 -8.18
C LYS A 232 -7.42 18.19 -7.92
N ALA A 233 -8.20 17.16 -8.23
CA ALA A 233 -9.65 17.18 -8.13
C ALA A 233 -10.16 16.66 -6.76
N LEU A 234 -9.45 15.70 -6.14
CA LEU A 234 -9.88 14.98 -4.95
C LEU A 234 -8.81 15.04 -3.87
N ALA A 235 -9.20 15.41 -2.65
CA ALA A 235 -8.30 15.40 -1.51
C ALA A 235 -7.80 13.98 -1.14
N LYS A 236 -8.68 12.98 -1.31
CA LYS A 236 -8.41 11.56 -1.05
C LYS A 236 -9.14 10.73 -2.10
N PRO A 237 -8.46 10.36 -3.19
CA PRO A 237 -9.09 9.64 -4.31
C PRO A 237 -9.72 8.29 -3.91
N ALA A 238 -9.02 7.49 -3.08
CA ALA A 238 -9.53 6.21 -2.61
C ALA A 238 -10.79 6.34 -1.73
N ASP A 239 -10.84 7.34 -0.84
CA ASP A 239 -12.00 7.60 0.01
C ASP A 239 -13.22 8.08 -0.82
N HIS A 240 -12.97 8.81 -1.91
CA HIS A 240 -14.01 9.20 -2.84
C HIS A 240 -14.60 7.98 -3.54
N LEU A 241 -13.74 7.12 -4.11
CA LEU A 241 -14.17 5.87 -4.73
C LEU A 241 -14.96 4.99 -3.75
N TYR A 242 -14.50 4.86 -2.51
CA TYR A 242 -15.20 4.11 -1.47
C TYR A 242 -16.64 4.61 -1.26
N ARG A 243 -16.83 5.93 -1.18
CA ARG A 243 -18.17 6.54 -1.03
C ARG A 243 -19.06 6.33 -2.25
N GLU A 244 -18.51 6.47 -3.46
CA GLU A 244 -19.28 6.22 -4.68
C GLU A 244 -19.70 4.74 -4.80
N LEU A 245 -18.84 3.81 -4.40
CA LEU A 245 -19.21 2.39 -4.32
C LEU A 245 -20.33 2.13 -3.30
N GLN A 246 -20.29 2.78 -2.12
CA GLN A 246 -21.39 2.69 -1.14
C GLN A 246 -22.71 3.22 -1.70
N PHE A 247 -22.69 4.37 -2.38
CA PHE A 247 -23.89 4.94 -3.00
C PHE A 247 -24.41 4.06 -4.13
N GLY A 248 -23.54 3.56 -4.98
CA GLY A 248 -23.89 2.63 -6.05
C GLY A 248 -24.53 1.35 -5.52
N LEU A 249 -23.93 0.75 -4.48
CA LEU A 249 -24.46 -0.44 -3.84
C LEU A 249 -25.84 -0.19 -3.22
N ARG A 250 -26.01 0.93 -2.52
CA ARG A 250 -27.29 1.30 -1.91
C ARG A 250 -28.38 1.53 -2.95
N ALA A 251 -28.06 2.16 -4.08
CA ALA A 251 -28.98 2.37 -5.18
C ALA A 251 -29.35 1.04 -5.85
N ALA A 252 -28.37 0.16 -6.10
CA ALA A 252 -28.60 -1.13 -6.74
C ALA A 252 -29.50 -2.05 -5.90
N VAL A 253 -29.33 -2.06 -4.59
CA VAL A 253 -30.10 -2.92 -3.67
C VAL A 253 -31.47 -2.33 -3.36
N GLY A 254 -31.55 -1.03 -3.06
CA GLY A 254 -32.80 -0.37 -2.64
C GLY A 254 -33.88 -0.33 -3.71
N THR A 255 -33.53 -0.52 -4.98
CA THR A 255 -34.48 -0.55 -6.10
C THR A 255 -35.02 -1.95 -6.44
N ARG A 256 -34.52 -3.01 -5.79
CA ARG A 256 -34.85 -4.42 -6.09
C ARG A 256 -35.42 -5.15 -4.88
N SER A 257 -36.21 -6.21 -5.17
CA SER A 257 -36.66 -7.15 -4.15
C SER A 257 -35.56 -8.16 -3.77
N LEU A 258 -35.75 -8.82 -2.65
CA LEU A 258 -34.83 -9.89 -2.21
C LEU A 258 -34.74 -11.01 -3.23
N ASP A 259 -35.85 -11.44 -3.80
CA ASP A 259 -35.90 -12.54 -4.77
C ASP A 259 -35.11 -12.17 -6.04
N GLU A 260 -35.30 -10.96 -6.59
CA GLU A 260 -34.54 -10.46 -7.74
C GLU A 260 -33.03 -10.44 -7.50
N LEU A 261 -32.60 -10.10 -6.28
CA LEU A 261 -31.19 -10.06 -5.90
C LEU A 261 -30.57 -11.46 -5.70
N LEU A 262 -31.35 -12.42 -5.23
CA LEU A 262 -30.91 -13.81 -5.04
C LEU A 262 -30.88 -14.59 -6.36
N GLU A 263 -31.80 -14.31 -7.28
CA GLU A 263 -31.84 -14.95 -8.60
C GLU A 263 -30.66 -14.51 -9.48
N ASN A 264 -30.33 -13.23 -9.46
CA ASN A 264 -29.27 -12.71 -10.32
C ASN A 264 -28.35 -11.70 -9.59
N LYS A 265 -27.29 -12.22 -8.99
CA LYS A 265 -26.30 -11.41 -8.28
C LYS A 265 -25.49 -10.50 -9.19
N SER A 266 -25.27 -10.87 -10.47
CA SER A 266 -24.46 -10.10 -11.42
C SER A 266 -25.10 -8.74 -11.77
N VAL A 267 -26.38 -8.60 -11.60
CA VAL A 267 -27.09 -7.34 -11.82
C VAL A 267 -26.65 -6.23 -10.88
N ILE A 268 -26.30 -6.60 -9.62
CA ILE A 268 -25.74 -5.61 -8.67
C ILE A 268 -24.39 -5.12 -9.18
N ASP A 269 -23.54 -6.04 -9.61
CA ASP A 269 -22.19 -5.73 -10.09
C ASP A 269 -22.23 -4.81 -11.32
N GLU A 270 -23.11 -5.10 -12.28
CA GLU A 270 -23.29 -4.31 -13.50
C GLU A 270 -23.79 -2.88 -13.20
N VAL A 271 -24.80 -2.76 -12.35
CA VAL A 271 -25.37 -1.44 -12.01
C VAL A 271 -24.40 -0.58 -11.22
N VAL A 272 -23.72 -1.19 -10.22
CA VAL A 272 -22.70 -0.47 -9.43
C VAL A 272 -21.56 -0.05 -10.33
N THR A 273 -21.07 -0.93 -11.21
CA THR A 273 -19.99 -0.63 -12.14
C THR A 273 -20.39 0.53 -13.06
N ALA A 274 -21.55 0.47 -13.70
CA ALA A 274 -21.99 1.52 -14.61
C ALA A 274 -22.15 2.88 -13.91
N GLN A 275 -22.77 2.90 -12.73
CA GLN A 275 -22.99 4.12 -11.97
C GLN A 275 -21.69 4.73 -11.46
N VAL A 276 -20.79 3.90 -10.89
CA VAL A 276 -19.53 4.40 -10.33
C VAL A 276 -18.58 4.84 -11.44
N THR A 277 -18.49 4.11 -12.55
CA THR A 277 -17.68 4.50 -13.71
C THR A 277 -18.12 5.88 -14.25
N ALA A 278 -19.42 6.13 -14.36
CA ALA A 278 -19.94 7.43 -14.78
C ALA A 278 -19.56 8.55 -13.80
N LYS A 279 -19.53 8.27 -12.50
CA LYS A 279 -19.15 9.24 -11.46
C LYS A 279 -17.65 9.49 -11.36
N LEU A 280 -16.83 8.50 -11.73
CA LEU A 280 -15.38 8.64 -11.76
C LEU A 280 -14.86 9.34 -13.02
N ALA A 281 -15.70 9.56 -14.00
CA ALA A 281 -15.31 10.24 -15.23
C ALA A 281 -14.72 11.63 -14.93
N GLY A 282 -13.48 11.84 -15.37
CA GLY A 282 -12.75 13.10 -15.17
C GLY A 282 -11.95 13.20 -13.87
N TYR A 283 -11.89 12.16 -13.04
CA TYR A 283 -11.10 12.16 -11.80
C TYR A 283 -9.80 11.35 -11.90
N GLY A 284 -9.41 10.89 -13.07
CA GLY A 284 -8.15 10.13 -13.24
C GLY A 284 -8.12 8.77 -12.52
N LEU A 285 -9.29 8.22 -12.22
CA LEU A 285 -9.49 6.90 -11.62
C LEU A 285 -10.22 5.98 -12.61
N GLN A 286 -9.84 4.73 -12.67
CA GLN A 286 -10.50 3.71 -13.47
C GLN A 286 -10.92 2.54 -12.58
N LEU A 287 -12.21 2.20 -12.63
CA LEU A 287 -12.78 1.01 -12.05
C LEU A 287 -12.65 -0.13 -13.04
N GLU A 288 -11.96 -1.21 -12.65
CA GLU A 288 -11.75 -2.38 -13.53
C GLU A 288 -12.77 -3.47 -13.30
N GLY A 289 -13.23 -3.62 -12.06
CA GLY A 289 -14.24 -4.60 -11.72
C GLY A 289 -14.85 -4.37 -10.35
N VAL A 290 -16.10 -4.83 -10.23
CA VAL A 290 -16.85 -4.83 -8.98
C VAL A 290 -17.47 -6.21 -8.82
N GLY A 291 -17.48 -6.74 -7.62
CA GLY A 291 -18.13 -8.00 -7.30
C GLY A 291 -18.68 -8.01 -5.88
N VAL A 292 -19.92 -8.48 -5.73
CA VAL A 292 -20.51 -8.76 -4.43
C VAL A 292 -19.89 -10.04 -3.88
N LYS A 293 -19.20 -9.93 -2.74
CA LYS A 293 -18.60 -11.09 -2.05
C LYS A 293 -19.68 -11.93 -1.37
N ASP A 294 -20.44 -11.30 -0.47
CA ASP A 294 -21.41 -11.97 0.36
C ASP A 294 -22.68 -11.14 0.52
N ILE A 295 -23.82 -11.83 0.53
CA ILE A 295 -25.12 -11.31 0.92
C ILE A 295 -25.54 -12.02 2.20
N VAL A 296 -25.54 -11.31 3.31
CA VAL A 296 -25.91 -11.85 4.62
C VAL A 296 -27.33 -11.44 4.96
N LEU A 297 -28.19 -12.44 5.11
CA LEU A 297 -29.59 -12.29 5.52
C LEU A 297 -29.71 -12.29 7.04
N PRO A 298 -30.67 -11.56 7.63
CA PRO A 298 -31.07 -11.75 9.03
C PRO A 298 -31.47 -13.18 9.33
N GLY A 299 -31.21 -13.67 10.54
CA GLY A 299 -31.46 -15.07 10.91
C GLY A 299 -32.93 -15.51 10.71
N GLU A 300 -33.88 -14.64 11.04
CA GLU A 300 -35.31 -14.91 10.83
C GLU A 300 -35.66 -15.11 9.35
N MET A 301 -35.11 -14.29 8.46
CA MET A 301 -35.33 -14.41 7.02
C MET A 301 -34.69 -15.67 6.44
N LYS A 302 -33.53 -16.12 6.97
CA LYS A 302 -32.94 -17.40 6.58
C LYS A 302 -33.87 -18.55 6.88
N THR A 303 -34.51 -18.52 8.04
CA THR A 303 -35.45 -19.56 8.47
C THR A 303 -36.70 -19.62 7.57
N ILE A 304 -37.25 -18.43 7.25
CA ILE A 304 -38.42 -18.33 6.36
C ILE A 304 -38.09 -18.83 4.96
N LEU A 305 -36.96 -18.40 4.39
CA LEU A 305 -36.52 -18.86 3.07
C LEU A 305 -36.22 -20.35 3.03
N ALA A 306 -35.64 -20.92 4.10
CA ALA A 306 -35.42 -22.37 4.20
C ALA A 306 -36.74 -23.12 4.18
N GLN A 307 -37.77 -22.67 4.91
CA GLN A 307 -39.11 -23.28 4.90
C GLN A 307 -39.78 -23.19 3.53
N VAL A 308 -39.67 -22.06 2.83
CA VAL A 308 -40.22 -21.90 1.47
C VAL A 308 -39.53 -22.84 0.49
N VAL A 309 -38.21 -22.94 0.53
CA VAL A 309 -37.44 -23.86 -0.33
C VAL A 309 -37.78 -25.33 0.00
N GLU A 310 -37.88 -25.70 1.27
CA GLU A 310 -38.27 -27.04 1.70
C GLU A 310 -39.69 -27.39 1.21
N ALA A 311 -40.67 -26.51 1.41
CA ALA A 311 -42.02 -26.69 0.91
C ALA A 311 -42.07 -26.78 -0.63
N GLY A 312 -41.32 -25.97 -1.33
CA GLY A 312 -41.18 -26.04 -2.80
C GLY A 312 -40.60 -27.37 -3.27
N LYS A 313 -39.52 -27.85 -2.64
CA LYS A 313 -38.91 -29.15 -2.95
C LYS A 313 -39.83 -30.33 -2.60
N ALA A 314 -40.56 -30.25 -1.49
CA ALA A 314 -41.53 -31.24 -1.13
C ALA A 314 -42.70 -31.32 -2.14
N ALA A 315 -43.18 -30.18 -2.61
CA ALA A 315 -44.22 -30.12 -3.65
C ALA A 315 -43.70 -30.71 -4.99
N GLU A 316 -42.51 -30.37 -5.41
CA GLU A 316 -41.86 -30.92 -6.61
C GLU A 316 -41.70 -32.45 -6.52
N ALA A 317 -41.19 -32.93 -5.38
CA ALA A 317 -41.04 -34.37 -5.11
C ALA A 317 -42.41 -35.09 -5.15
N ASN A 318 -43.48 -34.47 -4.61
CA ASN A 318 -44.83 -35.05 -4.66
C ASN A 318 -45.40 -35.11 -6.10
N VAL A 319 -45.13 -34.08 -6.92
CA VAL A 319 -45.51 -34.08 -8.34
C VAL A 319 -44.81 -35.21 -9.09
N ILE A 320 -43.50 -35.35 -8.89
CA ILE A 320 -42.72 -36.45 -9.49
C ILE A 320 -43.28 -37.82 -9.03
N ARG A 321 -43.51 -38.02 -7.73
CA ARG A 321 -44.06 -39.26 -7.19
C ARG A 321 -45.39 -39.62 -7.82
N ARG A 322 -46.34 -38.67 -7.88
CA ARG A 322 -47.65 -38.91 -8.50
C ARG A 322 -47.54 -39.20 -10.00
N ARG A 323 -46.59 -38.58 -10.70
CA ARG A 323 -46.35 -38.87 -12.12
C ARG A 323 -45.83 -40.30 -12.29
N GLU A 324 -44.91 -40.73 -11.46
CA GLU A 324 -44.35 -42.08 -11.47
C GLU A 324 -45.40 -43.12 -11.06
N GLU A 325 -46.22 -42.88 -10.02
CA GLU A 325 -47.35 -43.72 -9.62
C GLU A 325 -48.38 -43.88 -10.77
N THR A 326 -48.68 -42.76 -11.45
CA THR A 326 -49.60 -42.80 -12.60
C THR A 326 -49.01 -43.61 -13.77
N ALA A 327 -47.69 -43.43 -14.04
CA ALA A 327 -47.00 -44.19 -15.09
C ALA A 327 -46.95 -45.69 -14.74
N ALA A 328 -46.63 -46.01 -13.51
CA ALA A 328 -46.63 -47.40 -13.01
C ALA A 328 -48.05 -48.03 -13.10
N THR A 329 -49.07 -47.32 -12.68
CA THR A 329 -50.46 -47.80 -12.80
C THR A 329 -50.90 -48.03 -14.23
N ARG A 330 -50.53 -47.12 -15.16
CA ARG A 330 -50.78 -47.29 -16.61
C ARG A 330 -50.03 -48.52 -17.16
N SER A 331 -48.78 -48.70 -16.76
CA SER A 331 -47.96 -49.87 -17.14
C SER A 331 -48.61 -51.19 -16.66
N LEU A 332 -49.06 -51.21 -15.40
CA LEU A 332 -49.80 -52.37 -14.82
C LEU A 332 -51.09 -52.66 -15.58
N LEU A 333 -51.86 -51.61 -15.92
CA LEU A 333 -53.12 -51.76 -16.65
C LEU A 333 -52.87 -52.27 -18.09
N ASN A 334 -51.84 -51.80 -18.75
CA ASN A 334 -51.44 -52.32 -20.05
C ASN A 334 -50.98 -53.80 -19.96
N THR A 335 -50.22 -54.13 -18.93
CA THR A 335 -49.77 -55.47 -18.68
C THR A 335 -50.97 -56.40 -18.41
N ALA A 336 -51.97 -55.98 -17.58
CA ALA A 336 -53.18 -56.71 -17.29
C ALA A 336 -53.99 -56.94 -18.58
N LYS A 337 -54.16 -55.94 -19.47
CA LYS A 337 -54.84 -56.13 -20.77
C LYS A 337 -54.20 -57.20 -21.64
N VAL A 338 -52.85 -57.19 -21.73
CA VAL A 338 -52.09 -58.16 -22.50
C VAL A 338 -52.28 -59.58 -21.91
N MET A 339 -52.44 -59.70 -20.61
CA MET A 339 -52.65 -60.98 -19.93
C MET A 339 -54.10 -61.50 -20.06
N GLU A 340 -55.09 -60.61 -20.19
CA GLU A 340 -56.49 -60.93 -20.38
C GLU A 340 -56.75 -61.74 -21.69
N ASP A 341 -55.98 -61.35 -22.74
CA ASP A 341 -56.05 -61.98 -24.05
C ASP A 341 -55.07 -63.16 -24.24
N ASN A 342 -54.19 -63.46 -23.26
CA ASN A 342 -53.16 -64.48 -23.35
C ASN A 342 -52.95 -65.28 -22.06
N PRO A 343 -53.63 -66.46 -21.94
CA PRO A 343 -53.53 -67.28 -20.74
C PRO A 343 -52.12 -67.77 -20.42
N VAL A 344 -51.24 -67.89 -21.40
CA VAL A 344 -49.85 -68.32 -21.18
C VAL A 344 -49.06 -67.17 -20.47
N ALA A 345 -49.28 -65.92 -20.86
CA ALA A 345 -48.66 -64.75 -20.22
C ALA A 345 -49.15 -64.60 -18.77
N LEU A 346 -50.40 -64.88 -18.51
CA LEU A 346 -50.96 -64.89 -17.14
C LEU A 346 -50.26 -65.94 -16.26
N ARG A 347 -50.08 -67.15 -16.77
CA ARG A 347 -49.41 -68.23 -16.05
C ARG A 347 -47.93 -67.95 -15.78
N LEU A 348 -47.23 -67.37 -16.71
CA LEU A 348 -45.84 -66.93 -16.50
C LEU A 348 -45.73 -65.90 -15.40
N LYS A 349 -46.65 -64.91 -15.37
CA LYS A 349 -46.64 -63.83 -14.35
C LYS A 349 -46.99 -64.36 -12.97
N GLU A 350 -47.88 -65.37 -12.86
CA GLU A 350 -48.16 -66.09 -11.59
C GLU A 350 -46.91 -66.80 -11.06
N LEU A 351 -46.14 -67.46 -11.95
CA LEU A 351 -44.86 -68.11 -11.59
C LEU A 351 -43.81 -67.10 -11.15
N GLU A 352 -43.65 -65.98 -11.86
CA GLU A 352 -42.73 -64.89 -11.47
C GLU A 352 -43.10 -64.29 -10.10
N THR A 353 -44.40 -64.17 -9.82
CA THR A 353 -44.89 -63.66 -8.54
C THR A 353 -44.62 -64.67 -7.40
N LEU A 354 -44.78 -65.94 -7.68
CA LEU A 354 -44.42 -67.01 -6.77
C LEU A 354 -42.93 -67.07 -6.48
N GLU A 355 -42.12 -66.95 -7.46
CA GLU A 355 -40.65 -66.87 -7.32
C GLU A 355 -40.25 -65.67 -6.43
N ARG A 356 -40.80 -64.48 -6.64
CA ARG A 356 -40.54 -63.27 -5.84
C ARG A 356 -41.04 -63.39 -4.40
N VAL A 357 -42.14 -64.16 -4.17
CA VAL A 357 -42.64 -64.49 -2.82
C VAL A 357 -41.70 -65.49 -2.17
N ALA A 358 -41.25 -66.52 -2.93
CA ALA A 358 -40.35 -67.54 -2.43
C ALA A 358 -38.96 -66.94 -2.04
N GLU A 359 -38.46 -65.94 -2.75
CA GLU A 359 -37.17 -65.20 -2.43
C GLU A 359 -37.26 -64.44 -1.10
N ARG A 360 -38.48 -64.06 -0.65
CA ARG A 360 -38.68 -63.30 0.60
C ARG A 360 -39.08 -64.20 1.81
N ILE A 361 -39.18 -65.49 1.62
CA ILE A 361 -39.60 -66.45 2.66
C ILE A 361 -38.51 -67.48 2.86
N ASP A 362 -37.83 -67.46 4.00
CA ASP A 362 -36.73 -68.36 4.34
C ASP A 362 -37.16 -69.87 4.41
N LYS A 363 -38.45 -70.16 4.53
CA LYS A 363 -38.93 -71.53 4.61
C LYS A 363 -40.37 -71.68 4.11
N ILE A 364 -40.55 -72.33 2.95
CA ILE A 364 -41.90 -72.75 2.45
C ILE A 364 -42.08 -74.22 2.67
N SER A 365 -43.06 -74.60 3.48
CA SER A 365 -43.50 -75.98 3.63
C SER A 365 -44.73 -76.21 2.74
N VAL A 366 -44.58 -76.95 1.67
CA VAL A 366 -45.64 -77.25 0.73
C VAL A 366 -46.21 -78.59 1.11
N PHE A 367 -47.43 -78.62 1.65
CA PHE A 367 -48.20 -79.83 1.90
C PHE A 367 -49.21 -80.02 0.75
N GLY A 368 -48.89 -80.85 -0.20
CA GLY A 368 -49.70 -81.12 -1.38
C GLY A 368 -49.01 -80.77 -2.68
N GLY A 369 -49.45 -81.18 -3.81
CA GLY A 369 -48.87 -80.89 -5.11
C GLY A 369 -48.97 -79.38 -5.42
N LEU A 370 -48.06 -78.86 -6.26
CA LEU A 370 -47.96 -77.47 -6.68
C LEU A 370 -49.28 -76.88 -7.23
N ASP A 371 -50.12 -77.75 -7.80
CA ASP A 371 -51.45 -77.42 -8.34
C ASP A 371 -52.44 -77.00 -7.29
N GLN A 372 -52.39 -77.60 -6.07
CA GLN A 372 -53.30 -77.25 -4.97
C GLN A 372 -52.95 -75.90 -4.31
N VAL A 373 -51.69 -75.53 -4.33
CA VAL A 373 -51.22 -74.20 -3.84
C VAL A 373 -51.64 -73.10 -4.81
N LEU A 374 -51.53 -73.35 -6.10
CA LEU A 374 -51.97 -72.44 -7.15
C LEU A 374 -53.49 -72.24 -7.17
N ASP A 375 -54.29 -73.31 -7.02
CA ASP A 375 -55.72 -73.22 -6.91
C ASP A 375 -56.21 -72.55 -5.61
N GLY A 376 -55.45 -72.69 -4.52
CA GLY A 376 -55.70 -71.97 -3.25
C GLY A 376 -55.46 -70.47 -3.32
N LEU A 377 -54.49 -70.06 -4.05
CA LEU A 377 -54.15 -68.63 -4.28
C LEU A 377 -55.16 -67.94 -5.23
N VAL A 378 -55.69 -68.64 -6.20
CA VAL A 378 -56.75 -68.18 -7.13
C VAL A 378 -58.10 -68.04 -6.49
N LYS A 379 -58.41 -68.83 -5.41
CA LYS A 379 -59.69 -68.80 -4.67
C LYS A 379 -59.77 -67.77 -3.55
N LEU A 380 -58.66 -66.98 -3.30
CA LEU A 380 -58.66 -65.84 -2.38
C LEU A 380 -59.03 -64.53 -3.15
N ARG A 381 -60.13 -64.54 -3.85
CA ARG A 381 -60.86 -63.42 -4.37
C ARG A 381 -62.00 -63.03 -3.48
#